data_4531b7a8ba1bb1449034f71ed9a03ace
#
_entry.id   4531b7a8ba1bb1449034f71ed9a03ace
#
_cell.length_a   1.000
_cell.length_b   1.000
_cell.length_c   1.000
_cell.angle_alpha   90.00
_cell.angle_beta   90.00
_cell.angle_gamma   90.00
#
_symmetry.space_group_name_H-M   'P 1'
#
loop_
_entity.id
_entity.type
_entity.pdbx_description
1 polymer ?
#
loop_
_entity_poly.entity_id
_entity_poly.type
_entity_poly.pdbx_seq_one_letter_code
_entity_poly.pdbx_strand_id
1 'polypeptide(L)'
;MAKQLYWEDVEVDSEVTPLPKVATSLMLVKWAGASGDMNPLHYDNSFAGGQGVGKPIVHGALKRQWLIQLMTDWIGEEGFLKKFSCQYRAMDYPRAMKTMTEPEEGETWQCKGKVTKKYVEDGEHYVDCNIWVENEKSEVTTPGKATAILPSKG
;
A
#
# COMPACT_ATOMS: atom_id res chain seq x y z
N MET A 1 -3.33 11.97 -15.53
CA MET A 1 -2.68 10.70 -15.94
C MET A 1 -1.31 10.62 -15.31
N ALA A 2 -0.94 9.50 -14.71
CA ALA A 2 0.42 9.29 -14.22
C ALA A 2 1.39 9.39 -15.41
N LYS A 3 2.56 9.98 -15.18
CA LYS A 3 3.60 10.08 -16.22
C LYS A 3 4.16 8.67 -16.43
N GLN A 4 4.23 8.19 -17.69
CA GLN A 4 4.87 6.92 -17.99
C GLN A 4 6.32 6.91 -17.55
N LEU A 5 6.70 5.88 -16.80
CA LEU A 5 8.07 5.63 -16.37
C LEU A 5 8.73 4.64 -17.35
N TYR A 6 9.93 4.97 -17.79
CA TYR A 6 10.75 4.11 -18.65
C TYR A 6 11.92 3.54 -17.87
N TRP A 7 12.42 2.40 -18.31
CA TRP A 7 13.53 1.71 -17.65
C TRP A 7 14.79 2.56 -17.56
N GLU A 8 15.06 3.41 -18.54
CA GLU A 8 16.18 4.34 -18.57
C GLU A 8 16.06 5.48 -17.55
N ASP A 9 14.84 5.77 -17.08
CA ASP A 9 14.58 6.84 -16.10
C ASP A 9 14.85 6.40 -14.65
N VAL A 10 15.19 5.13 -14.45
CA VAL A 10 15.30 4.51 -13.11
C VAL A 10 16.70 3.98 -12.88
N GLU A 11 17.23 4.23 -11.70
CA GLU A 11 18.51 3.65 -11.24
C GLU A 11 18.31 2.87 -9.93
N VAL A 12 19.28 2.02 -9.59
CA VAL A 12 19.31 1.41 -8.25
C VAL A 12 19.38 2.54 -7.22
N ASP A 13 18.68 2.37 -6.11
CA ASP A 13 18.44 3.38 -5.08
C ASP A 13 17.44 4.50 -5.44
N SER A 14 16.91 4.55 -6.66
CA SER A 14 15.79 5.46 -6.98
C SER A 14 14.60 5.23 -6.04
N GLU A 15 14.00 6.31 -5.58
CA GLU A 15 12.80 6.26 -4.75
C GLU A 15 11.53 6.13 -5.60
N VAL A 16 10.61 5.29 -5.15
CA VAL A 16 9.23 5.27 -5.67
C VAL A 16 8.49 6.48 -5.12
N THR A 17 7.80 7.23 -5.97
CA THR A 17 7.03 8.41 -5.55
C THR A 17 6.10 8.07 -4.38
N PRO A 18 6.26 8.70 -3.21
CA PRO A 18 5.46 8.36 -2.04
C PRO A 18 3.96 8.58 -2.26
N LEU A 19 3.15 7.69 -1.70
CA LEU A 19 1.69 7.74 -1.79
C LEU A 19 1.09 7.85 -0.37
N PRO A 20 0.57 9.04 0.02
CA PRO A 20 -0.09 9.20 1.31
C PRO A 20 -1.44 8.50 1.35
N LYS A 21 -1.77 7.90 2.48
CA LYS A 21 -3.04 7.20 2.72
C LYS A 21 -3.65 7.57 4.07
N VAL A 22 -4.96 7.67 4.08
CA VAL A 22 -5.78 7.79 5.28
C VAL A 22 -6.77 6.64 5.31
N ALA A 23 -6.86 5.93 6.43
CA ALA A 23 -7.91 4.96 6.67
C ALA A 23 -8.94 5.55 7.62
N THR A 24 -10.22 5.38 7.30
CA THR A 24 -11.33 5.77 8.17
C THR A 24 -12.20 4.54 8.46
N SER A 25 -12.95 4.57 9.55
CA SER A 25 -13.90 3.50 9.84
C SER A 25 -14.90 3.28 8.69
N LEU A 26 -15.32 4.35 8.01
CA LEU A 26 -16.17 4.26 6.81
C LEU A 26 -15.45 3.53 5.65
N MET A 27 -14.15 3.79 5.46
CA MET A 27 -13.37 3.10 4.43
C MET A 27 -13.27 1.60 4.72
N LEU A 28 -13.13 1.20 5.99
CA LEU A 28 -13.10 -0.22 6.36
C LEU A 28 -14.43 -0.92 6.05
N VAL A 29 -15.57 -0.27 6.29
CA VAL A 29 -16.89 -0.79 5.93
C VAL A 29 -17.01 -0.95 4.41
N LYS A 30 -16.61 0.07 3.64
CA LYS A 30 -16.58 0.00 2.17
C LYS A 30 -15.68 -1.12 1.65
N TRP A 31 -14.51 -1.27 2.25
CA TRP A 31 -13.57 -2.33 1.89
C TRP A 31 -14.14 -3.72 2.21
N ALA A 32 -14.74 -3.90 3.39
CA ALA A 32 -15.39 -5.16 3.75
C ALA A 32 -16.47 -5.53 2.72
N GLY A 33 -17.32 -4.58 2.32
CA GLY A 33 -18.32 -4.79 1.28
C GLY A 33 -17.76 -5.13 -0.09
N ALA A 34 -16.66 -4.46 -0.51
CA ALA A 34 -16.05 -4.67 -1.81
C ALA A 34 -15.22 -5.97 -1.89
N SER A 35 -14.50 -6.31 -0.82
CA SER A 35 -13.59 -7.45 -0.77
C SER A 35 -14.24 -8.76 -0.29
N GLY A 36 -15.38 -8.66 0.39
CA GLY A 36 -16.01 -9.80 1.08
C GLY A 36 -15.35 -10.14 2.43
N ASP A 37 -14.34 -9.40 2.87
CA ASP A 37 -13.72 -9.59 4.18
C ASP A 37 -14.57 -8.95 5.27
N MET A 38 -15.56 -9.72 5.73
CA MET A 38 -16.53 -9.35 6.74
C MET A 38 -16.10 -9.72 8.17
N ASN A 39 -14.79 -9.88 8.43
CA ASN A 39 -14.32 -10.16 9.78
C ASN A 39 -14.66 -9.00 10.72
N PRO A 40 -15.43 -9.22 11.81
CA PRO A 40 -15.86 -8.16 12.73
C PRO A 40 -14.72 -7.42 13.41
N LEU A 41 -13.50 -7.97 13.38
CA LEU A 41 -12.28 -7.31 13.86
C LEU A 41 -12.05 -5.92 13.24
N HIS A 42 -12.63 -5.66 12.08
CA HIS A 42 -12.42 -4.45 11.32
C HIS A 42 -13.54 -3.41 11.46
N TYR A 43 -14.67 -3.75 12.10
CA TYR A 43 -15.80 -2.81 12.20
C TYR A 43 -16.62 -2.91 13.50
N ASP A 44 -16.40 -3.93 14.34
CA ASP A 44 -17.12 -4.11 15.59
C ASP A 44 -16.21 -3.87 16.80
N ASN A 45 -16.51 -2.82 17.57
CA ASN A 45 -15.70 -2.44 18.75
C ASN A 45 -15.73 -3.53 19.85
N SER A 46 -16.92 -4.14 20.09
CA SER A 46 -17.06 -5.16 21.12
C SER A 46 -16.30 -6.42 20.76
N PHE A 47 -16.36 -6.82 19.49
CA PHE A 47 -15.61 -7.96 18.99
C PHE A 47 -14.10 -7.71 19.07
N ALA A 48 -13.61 -6.57 18.56
CA ALA A 48 -12.19 -6.21 18.59
C ALA A 48 -11.67 -6.12 20.03
N GLY A 49 -12.45 -5.55 20.94
CA GLY A 49 -12.11 -5.51 22.38
C GLY A 49 -12.01 -6.90 22.98
N GLY A 50 -12.95 -7.80 22.66
CA GLY A 50 -12.94 -9.20 23.11
C GLY A 50 -11.76 -10.02 22.58
N GLN A 51 -11.17 -9.63 21.43
CA GLN A 51 -9.98 -10.25 20.86
C GLN A 51 -8.66 -9.67 21.42
N GLY A 52 -8.73 -8.75 22.36
CA GLY A 52 -7.53 -8.12 22.95
C GLY A 52 -6.88 -7.05 22.07
N VAL A 53 -7.53 -6.64 20.97
CA VAL A 53 -7.04 -5.62 20.04
C VAL A 53 -7.48 -4.22 20.46
N GLY A 54 -8.48 -4.13 21.30
CA GLY A 54 -9.01 -2.90 21.90
C GLY A 54 -10.06 -2.19 21.04
N LYS A 55 -9.80 -1.99 19.76
CA LYS A 55 -10.70 -1.36 18.78
C LYS A 55 -10.44 -1.88 17.37
N PRO A 56 -11.36 -1.67 16.41
CA PRO A 56 -11.17 -2.12 15.03
C PRO A 56 -9.85 -1.67 14.41
N ILE A 57 -9.25 -2.54 13.65
CA ILE A 57 -7.97 -2.32 12.96
C ILE A 57 -8.15 -2.24 11.44
N VAL A 58 -7.22 -1.58 10.77
CA VAL A 58 -7.18 -1.52 9.31
C VAL A 58 -6.93 -2.91 8.73
N HIS A 59 -7.73 -3.31 7.74
CA HIS A 59 -7.52 -4.56 7.01
C HIS A 59 -6.09 -4.64 6.45
N GLY A 60 -5.40 -5.73 6.70
CA GLY A 60 -4.10 -5.97 6.06
C GLY A 60 -4.21 -5.96 4.53
N ALA A 61 -5.28 -6.54 4.00
CA ALA A 61 -5.56 -6.54 2.56
C ALA A 61 -5.78 -5.13 1.98
N LEU A 62 -6.31 -4.18 2.74
CA LEU A 62 -6.41 -2.77 2.32
C LEU A 62 -5.02 -2.13 2.22
N LYS A 63 -4.14 -2.37 3.20
CA LYS A 63 -2.74 -1.90 3.15
C LYS A 63 -1.96 -2.52 1.98
N ARG A 64 -2.22 -3.79 1.68
CA ARG A 64 -1.70 -4.45 0.47
C ARG A 64 -2.13 -3.71 -0.79
N GLN A 65 -3.39 -3.31 -0.90
CA GLN A 65 -3.89 -2.56 -2.05
C GLN A 65 -3.24 -1.18 -2.18
N TRP A 66 -2.93 -0.51 -1.07
CA TRP A 66 -2.18 0.74 -1.13
C TRP A 66 -0.78 0.56 -1.74
N LEU A 67 -0.09 -0.53 -1.39
CA LEU A 67 1.23 -0.84 -1.97
C LEU A 67 1.13 -1.27 -3.44
N ILE A 68 0.08 -1.97 -3.84
CA ILE A 68 -0.18 -2.28 -5.25
C ILE A 68 -0.43 -0.99 -6.02
N GLN A 69 -1.26 -0.08 -5.49
CA GLN A 69 -1.50 1.23 -6.09
C GLN A 69 -0.22 2.05 -6.20
N LEU A 70 0.61 2.09 -5.14
CA LEU A 70 1.93 2.75 -5.19
C LEU A 70 2.72 2.31 -6.42
N MET A 71 2.80 1.01 -6.64
CA MET A 71 3.56 0.44 -7.77
C MET A 71 2.89 0.73 -9.11
N THR A 72 1.59 0.52 -9.25
CA THR A 72 0.88 0.73 -10.51
C THR A 72 0.84 2.20 -10.93
N ASP A 73 0.70 3.12 -9.98
CA ASP A 73 0.78 4.56 -10.25
C ASP A 73 2.21 4.97 -10.66
N TRP A 74 3.24 4.36 -10.07
CA TRP A 74 4.64 4.67 -10.36
C TRP A 74 5.11 4.16 -11.71
N ILE A 75 4.75 2.91 -12.07
CA ILE A 75 5.21 2.29 -13.32
C ILE A 75 4.47 2.82 -14.57
N GLY A 76 3.28 3.42 -14.40
CA GLY A 76 2.47 3.93 -15.49
C GLY A 76 1.70 2.84 -16.26
N GLU A 77 1.03 3.25 -17.34
CA GLU A 77 0.08 2.38 -18.07
C GLU A 77 0.76 1.27 -18.87
N GLU A 78 1.98 1.50 -19.35
CA GLU A 78 2.75 0.53 -20.14
C GLU A 78 3.63 -0.39 -19.27
N GLY A 79 3.75 -0.07 -17.96
CA GLY A 79 4.46 -0.91 -17.00
C GLY A 79 3.63 -2.10 -16.55
N PHE A 80 4.29 -3.17 -16.11
CA PHE A 80 3.63 -4.38 -15.64
C PHE A 80 4.15 -4.82 -14.27
N LEU A 81 3.27 -4.92 -13.27
CA LEU A 81 3.62 -5.45 -11.96
C LEU A 81 3.68 -6.98 -12.01
N LYS A 82 4.88 -7.54 -12.13
CA LYS A 82 5.13 -8.96 -12.35
C LYS A 82 5.03 -9.80 -11.09
N LYS A 83 5.62 -9.30 -9.98
CA LYS A 83 5.63 -9.99 -8.68
C LYS A 83 5.32 -9.00 -7.57
N PHE A 84 4.62 -9.48 -6.56
CA PHE A 84 4.29 -8.69 -5.38
C PHE A 84 4.19 -9.60 -4.15
N SER A 85 4.73 -9.13 -3.03
CA SER A 85 4.55 -9.75 -1.72
C SER A 85 4.58 -8.70 -0.62
N CYS A 86 3.86 -8.92 0.46
CA CYS A 86 3.95 -8.11 1.66
C CYS A 86 3.66 -8.94 2.93
N GLN A 87 4.02 -8.38 4.07
CA GLN A 87 3.75 -8.96 5.38
C GLN A 87 3.06 -7.92 6.26
N TYR A 88 2.04 -8.34 7.01
CA TYR A 88 1.36 -7.50 7.99
C TYR A 88 2.06 -7.66 9.34
N ARG A 89 2.91 -6.71 9.72
CA ARG A 89 3.77 -6.81 10.92
C ARG A 89 3.24 -6.04 12.11
N ALA A 90 2.45 -4.99 11.88
CA ALA A 90 1.86 -4.21 12.94
C ALA A 90 0.41 -3.84 12.60
N MET A 91 -0.37 -3.62 13.66
CA MET A 91 -1.74 -3.15 13.55
C MET A 91 -1.75 -1.64 13.36
N ASP A 92 -2.63 -1.18 12.48
CA ASP A 92 -2.92 0.23 12.26
C ASP A 92 -4.38 0.49 12.59
N TYR A 93 -4.68 1.65 13.16
CA TYR A 93 -6.02 1.99 13.62
C TYR A 93 -6.64 3.09 12.75
N PRO A 94 -7.85 2.90 12.21
CA PRO A 94 -8.49 3.90 11.38
C PRO A 94 -8.88 5.13 12.20
N ARG A 95 -9.03 6.27 11.52
CA ARG A 95 -9.72 7.43 12.09
C ARG A 95 -11.20 7.12 12.23
N ALA A 96 -11.80 7.48 13.36
CA ALA A 96 -13.25 7.45 13.51
C ALA A 96 -13.91 8.50 12.59
N MET A 97 -15.20 8.36 12.35
CA MET A 97 -15.96 9.39 11.64
C MET A 97 -16.54 10.39 12.64
N LYS A 98 -16.31 11.68 12.38
CA LYS A 98 -16.90 12.79 13.13
C LYS A 98 -18.33 13.06 12.66
N THR A 99 -18.54 12.99 11.36
CA THR A 99 -19.84 13.08 10.70
C THR A 99 -19.96 11.97 9.65
N MET A 100 -21.04 11.93 8.87
CA MET A 100 -21.21 10.96 7.78
C MET A 100 -20.15 11.10 6.67
N THR A 101 -19.50 12.25 6.55
CA THR A 101 -18.57 12.56 5.46
C THR A 101 -17.18 12.99 5.92
N GLU A 102 -17.04 13.39 7.19
CA GLU A 102 -15.78 13.92 7.73
C GLU A 102 -15.20 12.98 8.79
N PRO A 103 -13.96 12.55 8.65
CA PRO A 103 -13.26 11.82 9.70
C PRO A 103 -12.77 12.75 10.80
N GLU A 104 -12.51 12.17 11.97
CA GLU A 104 -11.72 12.80 13.02
C GLU A 104 -10.27 12.99 12.58
N GLU A 105 -9.55 13.86 13.29
CA GLU A 105 -8.10 13.94 13.19
C GLU A 105 -7.48 12.59 13.58
N GLY A 106 -6.34 12.26 12.97
CA GLY A 106 -5.66 11.02 13.25
C GLY A 106 -4.54 10.76 12.26
N GLU A 107 -4.07 9.53 12.22
CA GLU A 107 -2.87 9.13 11.52
C GLU A 107 -3.01 9.19 9.99
N THR A 108 -1.92 9.58 9.33
CA THR A 108 -1.71 9.48 7.89
C THR A 108 -0.56 8.53 7.64
N TRP A 109 -0.77 7.51 6.82
CA TRP A 109 0.26 6.56 6.43
C TRP A 109 0.96 7.00 5.16
N GLN A 110 2.23 6.62 5.02
CA GLN A 110 3.00 6.81 3.80
C GLN A 110 3.32 5.44 3.20
N CYS A 111 2.90 5.24 1.96
CA CYS A 111 3.41 4.14 1.15
C CYS A 111 4.66 4.62 0.45
N LYS A 112 5.76 3.90 0.60
CA LYS A 112 7.07 4.24 0.06
C LYS A 112 7.71 3.03 -0.62
N GLY A 113 8.72 3.29 -1.43
CA GLY A 113 9.50 2.23 -2.04
C GLY A 113 10.84 2.71 -2.54
N LYS A 114 11.73 1.76 -2.76
CA LYS A 114 13.09 1.99 -3.25
C LYS A 114 13.50 0.88 -4.20
N VAL A 115 14.10 1.23 -5.32
CA VAL A 115 14.65 0.28 -6.28
C VAL A 115 15.88 -0.39 -5.67
N THR A 116 15.89 -1.72 -5.69
CA THR A 116 17.00 -2.53 -5.13
C THR A 116 17.81 -3.22 -6.22
N LYS A 117 17.24 -3.46 -7.38
CA LYS A 117 17.90 -4.11 -8.51
C LYS A 117 17.27 -3.67 -9.82
N LYS A 118 18.11 -3.60 -10.85
CA LYS A 118 17.74 -3.30 -12.23
C LYS A 118 18.45 -4.28 -13.15
N TYR A 119 17.73 -4.97 -14.04
CA TYR A 119 18.32 -6.00 -14.90
C TYR A 119 17.45 -6.26 -16.14
N VAL A 120 18.05 -6.91 -17.13
CA VAL A 120 17.36 -7.38 -18.33
C VAL A 120 17.40 -8.91 -18.33
N GLU A 121 16.28 -9.53 -18.59
CA GLU A 121 16.12 -10.98 -18.69
C GLU A 121 15.11 -11.29 -19.80
N ASP A 122 15.45 -12.20 -20.72
CA ASP A 122 14.61 -12.57 -21.87
C ASP A 122 14.09 -11.38 -22.71
N GLY A 123 14.88 -10.30 -22.79
CA GLY A 123 14.51 -9.09 -23.51
C GLY A 123 13.56 -8.14 -22.76
N GLU A 124 13.12 -8.50 -21.56
CA GLU A 124 12.31 -7.64 -20.70
C GLU A 124 13.16 -6.86 -19.68
N HIS A 125 12.73 -5.65 -19.35
CA HIS A 125 13.44 -4.71 -18.48
C HIS A 125 12.85 -4.70 -17.08
N TYR A 126 13.52 -5.39 -16.15
CA TYR A 126 13.04 -5.59 -14.78
C TYR A 126 13.59 -4.58 -13.79
N VAL A 127 12.77 -4.20 -12.84
CA VAL A 127 13.16 -3.50 -11.61
C VAL A 127 12.58 -4.21 -10.40
N ASP A 128 13.44 -4.50 -9.42
CA ASP A 128 13.03 -4.99 -8.11
C ASP A 128 13.00 -3.83 -7.12
N CYS A 129 11.96 -3.79 -6.29
CA CYS A 129 11.76 -2.76 -5.29
C CYS A 129 11.49 -3.37 -3.90
N ASN A 130 12.06 -2.78 -2.87
CA ASN A 130 11.50 -2.85 -1.53
C ASN A 130 10.41 -1.79 -1.42
N ILE A 131 9.26 -2.17 -0.88
CA ILE A 131 8.11 -1.29 -0.68
C ILE A 131 7.58 -1.44 0.74
N TRP A 132 6.97 -0.40 1.30
CA TRP A 132 6.43 -0.49 2.65
C TRP A 132 5.36 0.57 2.92
N VAL A 133 4.52 0.27 3.90
CA VAL A 133 3.66 1.24 4.56
C VAL A 133 4.28 1.61 5.88
N GLU A 134 4.44 2.89 6.16
CA GLU A 134 4.88 3.41 7.45
C GLU A 134 3.86 4.37 8.05
N ASN A 135 3.82 4.44 9.37
CA ASN A 135 3.00 5.38 10.13
C ASN A 135 3.72 6.73 10.31
N GLU A 136 3.09 7.69 10.99
CA GLU A 136 3.66 9.03 11.24
C GLU A 136 4.92 9.02 12.10
N LYS A 137 5.17 7.91 12.83
CA LYS A 137 6.40 7.71 13.61
C LYS A 137 7.52 7.06 12.79
N SER A 138 7.32 6.90 11.47
CA SER A 138 8.23 6.17 10.58
C SER A 138 8.42 4.69 10.94
N GLU A 139 7.46 4.09 11.65
CA GLU A 139 7.45 2.67 11.93
C GLU A 139 6.85 1.92 10.73
N VAL A 140 7.58 0.95 10.20
CA VAL A 140 7.12 0.13 9.08
C VAL A 140 6.12 -0.92 9.57
N THR A 141 4.86 -0.75 9.17
CA THR A 141 3.77 -1.65 9.58
C THR A 141 3.49 -2.75 8.56
N THR A 142 3.83 -2.52 7.29
CA THR A 142 3.61 -3.48 6.20
C THR A 142 4.77 -3.43 5.21
N PRO A 143 5.87 -4.16 5.46
CA PRO A 143 6.96 -4.30 4.50
C PRO A 143 6.56 -5.23 3.35
N GLY A 144 7.14 -5.00 2.17
CA GLY A 144 6.90 -5.81 0.99
C GLY A 144 8.01 -5.73 -0.04
N LYS A 145 7.83 -6.50 -1.10
CA LYS A 145 8.70 -6.51 -2.28
C LYS A 145 7.85 -6.55 -3.54
N ALA A 146 8.33 -5.89 -4.57
CA ALA A 146 7.70 -5.88 -5.88
C ALA A 146 8.75 -6.04 -6.97
N THR A 147 8.37 -6.71 -8.06
CA THR A 147 9.13 -6.74 -9.31
C THR A 147 8.23 -6.20 -10.39
N ALA A 148 8.68 -5.20 -11.11
CA ALA A 148 7.98 -4.62 -12.25
C ALA A 148 8.79 -4.76 -13.53
N ILE A 149 8.07 -4.79 -14.66
CA ILE A 149 8.64 -4.65 -16.00
C ILE A 149 8.31 -3.25 -16.48
N LEU A 150 9.31 -2.53 -16.95
CA LEU A 150 9.16 -1.19 -17.51
C LEU A 150 9.38 -1.20 -19.02
N PRO A 151 8.66 -0.36 -19.77
CA PRO A 151 8.97 -0.14 -21.16
C PRO A 151 10.35 0.54 -21.31
N SER A 152 11.01 0.32 -22.44
CA SER A 152 12.24 1.00 -22.83
C SER A 152 11.94 2.09 -23.86
N LYS A 153 12.74 3.13 -23.86
CA LYS A 153 12.63 4.22 -24.86
C LYS A 153 13.15 3.81 -26.25
N GLY A 154 13.78 2.64 -26.37
CA GLY A 154 14.38 2.15 -27.59
C GLY A 154 15.86 2.31 -27.63
#